data_fd95fb60d634c97388bcf0938fe26755
#
_entry.id   fd95fb60d634c97388bcf0938fe26755
#
_cell.length_a   1.000
_cell.length_b   1.000
_cell.length_c   1.000
_cell.angle_alpha   90.00
_cell.angle_beta   90.00
_cell.angle_gamma   90.00
#
_symmetry.space_group_name_H-M   'P 1'
#
loop_
_entity.id
_entity.type
_entity.pdbx_description
1 polymer ?
#
loop_
_entity_poly.entity_id
_entity_poly.type
_entity_poly.pdbx_seq_one_letter_code
_entity_poly.pdbx_strand_id
1 'polypeptide(L)'
;MKFVTWNCNGALRKKTEALDALDADVYIIQECEDPAQSTDAFRDWAGSYLWVGTSKHKGLGVFPKKGNTVKLAAWFGAFKQPGVINSNSSTSWSTADLKLFLPFTLNEDFQFLGVWTKAEGADVFSYIGQLWKYLQIHRGQLRRERTILLGDLNSNSIWDGPDRRWNHSDVVEELRDIELQSTYHRQTGEAHGQESTQTFFLHRNLEKAYHIDYVFTSGDLLDQARVEIGDPKTWLNFSDHMPLLLVIDTSQRTKGF
;
A
#
# COMPACT_ATOMS: atom_id res chain seq x y z
N MET A 1 -17.86 1.45 0.85
CA MET A 1 -16.96 0.71 -0.06
C MET A 1 -15.95 -0.08 0.76
N LYS A 2 -15.52 -1.23 0.25
CA LYS A 2 -14.59 -2.13 0.94
C LYS A 2 -13.35 -2.39 0.06
N PHE A 3 -12.17 -2.16 0.61
CA PHE A 3 -10.88 -2.34 -0.05
C PHE A 3 -10.04 -3.35 0.73
N VAL A 4 -9.30 -4.18 0.03
CA VAL A 4 -8.37 -5.12 0.67
C VAL A 4 -6.96 -4.84 0.17
N THR A 5 -6.01 -4.67 1.09
CA THR A 5 -4.59 -4.77 0.78
C THR A 5 -4.00 -6.02 1.44
N TRP A 6 -3.14 -6.74 0.71
CA TRP A 6 -2.57 -7.98 1.19
C TRP A 6 -1.29 -8.36 0.44
N ASN A 7 -0.21 -8.58 1.16
CA ASN A 7 0.93 -9.29 0.60
C ASN A 7 0.59 -10.78 0.57
N CYS A 8 0.37 -11.31 -0.62
CA CYS A 8 -0.11 -12.68 -0.79
C CYS A 8 1.01 -13.74 -0.72
N ASN A 9 2.28 -13.35 -0.59
CA ASN A 9 3.43 -14.25 -0.63
C ASN A 9 3.43 -15.18 -1.86
N GLY A 10 3.13 -14.60 -3.03
CA GLY A 10 3.11 -15.31 -4.33
C GLY A 10 1.91 -16.23 -4.55
N ALA A 11 1.84 -16.74 -5.78
CA ALA A 11 0.81 -17.71 -6.22
C ALA A 11 -0.64 -17.28 -5.93
N LEU A 12 -0.97 -16.01 -6.17
CA LEU A 12 -2.29 -15.44 -5.94
C LEU A 12 -3.40 -16.25 -6.64
N ARG A 13 -3.13 -16.79 -7.85
CA ARG A 13 -4.05 -17.66 -8.60
C ARG A 13 -4.60 -18.86 -7.82
N LYS A 14 -3.95 -19.24 -6.72
CA LYS A 14 -4.38 -20.35 -5.85
C LYS A 14 -5.13 -19.88 -4.60
N LYS A 15 -5.35 -18.56 -4.47
CA LYS A 15 -5.85 -17.91 -3.26
C LYS A 15 -7.04 -16.98 -3.54
N THR A 16 -7.49 -16.93 -4.78
CA THR A 16 -8.59 -16.07 -5.23
C THR A 16 -9.87 -16.34 -4.48
N GLU A 17 -10.18 -17.61 -4.20
CA GLU A 17 -11.37 -18.02 -3.44
C GLU A 17 -11.39 -17.43 -2.02
N ALA A 18 -10.23 -17.41 -1.35
CA ALA A 18 -10.11 -16.80 -0.02
C ALA A 18 -10.28 -15.28 -0.06
N LEU A 19 -9.80 -14.62 -1.14
CA LEU A 19 -10.05 -13.19 -1.35
C LEU A 19 -11.52 -12.91 -1.65
N ASP A 20 -12.13 -13.69 -2.53
CA ASP A 20 -13.55 -13.50 -2.92
C ASP A 20 -14.48 -13.61 -1.71
N ALA A 21 -14.14 -14.45 -0.72
CA ALA A 21 -14.88 -14.55 0.54
C ALA A 21 -14.87 -13.25 1.37
N LEU A 22 -13.90 -12.34 1.14
CA LEU A 22 -13.88 -11.02 1.78
C LEU A 22 -14.88 -10.05 1.17
N ASP A 23 -15.42 -10.35 -0.01
CA ASP A 23 -16.42 -9.55 -0.73
C ASP A 23 -16.03 -8.07 -0.86
N ALA A 24 -14.82 -7.78 -1.33
CA ALA A 24 -14.32 -6.42 -1.51
C ALA A 24 -14.70 -5.81 -2.86
N ASP A 25 -14.65 -4.49 -2.93
CA ASP A 25 -14.86 -3.72 -4.17
C ASP A 25 -13.57 -3.60 -4.98
N VAL A 26 -12.41 -3.61 -4.32
CA VAL A 26 -11.08 -3.61 -4.96
C VAL A 26 -10.08 -4.36 -4.10
N TYR A 27 -9.25 -5.18 -4.74
CA TYR A 27 -8.09 -5.83 -4.12
C TYR A 27 -6.80 -5.18 -4.59
N ILE A 28 -5.91 -4.82 -3.67
CA ILE A 28 -4.57 -4.25 -3.92
C ILE A 28 -3.55 -5.22 -3.32
N ILE A 29 -2.93 -6.05 -4.19
CA ILE A 29 -2.22 -7.25 -3.77
C ILE A 29 -0.74 -7.14 -4.09
N GLN A 30 0.09 -7.26 -3.05
CA GLN A 30 1.55 -7.33 -3.16
C GLN A 30 1.99 -8.77 -3.36
N GLU A 31 3.15 -8.95 -3.96
CA GLU A 31 3.77 -10.22 -4.34
C GLU A 31 2.92 -11.10 -5.29
N CYS A 32 1.95 -10.56 -5.98
CA CYS A 32 1.15 -11.33 -6.94
C CYS A 32 1.86 -11.46 -8.29
N GLU A 33 1.58 -12.56 -8.99
CA GLU A 33 2.00 -12.76 -10.37
C GLU A 33 1.19 -11.89 -11.34
N ASP A 34 1.79 -11.61 -12.51
CA ASP A 34 1.12 -10.93 -13.63
C ASP A 34 0.02 -11.82 -14.22
N PRO A 35 -1.26 -11.42 -14.19
CA PRO A 35 -2.34 -12.19 -14.78
C PRO A 35 -2.15 -12.46 -16.28
N ALA A 36 -1.57 -11.52 -17.04
CA ALA A 36 -1.34 -11.67 -18.47
C ALA A 36 -0.38 -12.84 -18.79
N GLN A 37 0.46 -13.22 -17.84
CA GLN A 37 1.46 -14.28 -18.00
C GLN A 37 1.17 -15.49 -17.07
N SER A 38 -0.08 -15.65 -16.67
CA SER A 38 -0.52 -16.71 -15.77
C SER A 38 -1.57 -17.62 -16.43
N THR A 39 -2.36 -18.34 -15.65
CA THR A 39 -3.41 -19.25 -16.13
C THR A 39 -4.64 -18.48 -16.64
N ASP A 40 -5.40 -19.09 -17.56
CA ASP A 40 -6.65 -18.51 -18.08
C ASP A 40 -7.62 -18.20 -16.94
N ALA A 41 -7.83 -19.14 -16.02
CA ALA A 41 -8.70 -18.95 -14.87
C ALA A 41 -8.29 -17.74 -14.01
N PHE A 42 -7.00 -17.49 -13.85
CA PHE A 42 -6.55 -16.30 -13.09
C PHE A 42 -6.71 -15.01 -13.89
N ARG A 43 -6.52 -15.05 -15.22
CA ARG A 43 -6.83 -13.91 -16.08
C ARG A 43 -8.33 -13.55 -16.04
N ASP A 44 -9.18 -14.56 -16.11
CA ASP A 44 -10.64 -14.38 -16.03
C ASP A 44 -11.06 -13.82 -14.67
N TRP A 45 -10.47 -14.33 -13.58
CA TRP A 45 -10.69 -13.78 -12.24
C TRP A 45 -10.22 -12.34 -12.11
N ALA A 46 -9.04 -12.01 -12.67
CA ALA A 46 -8.46 -10.68 -12.61
C ALA A 46 -9.33 -9.65 -13.36
N GLY A 47 -9.89 -10.04 -14.50
CA GLY A 47 -10.70 -9.15 -15.34
C GLY A 47 -9.90 -7.95 -15.84
N SER A 48 -10.47 -6.76 -15.70
CA SER A 48 -9.73 -5.49 -15.89
C SER A 48 -8.89 -5.21 -14.65
N TYR A 49 -7.60 -4.98 -14.79
CA TYR A 49 -6.68 -4.80 -13.68
C TYR A 49 -5.55 -3.84 -14.04
N LEU A 50 -4.83 -3.36 -13.02
CA LEU A 50 -3.53 -2.71 -13.13
C LEU A 50 -2.48 -3.60 -12.47
N TRP A 51 -1.27 -3.63 -13.03
CA TRP A 51 -0.19 -4.41 -12.46
C TRP A 51 1.17 -3.79 -12.79
N VAL A 52 2.07 -3.81 -11.82
CA VAL A 52 3.49 -3.45 -11.97
C VAL A 52 4.35 -4.47 -11.26
N GLY A 53 5.48 -4.81 -11.84
CA GLY A 53 6.38 -5.78 -11.21
C GLY A 53 7.77 -5.79 -11.80
N THR A 54 8.69 -6.41 -11.08
CA THR A 54 10.08 -6.62 -11.50
C THR A 54 10.27 -7.93 -12.24
N SER A 55 9.33 -8.85 -12.11
CA SER A 55 9.27 -10.12 -12.85
C SER A 55 7.82 -10.56 -12.96
N LYS A 56 7.49 -11.43 -13.92
CA LYS A 56 6.13 -11.98 -14.10
C LYS A 56 5.58 -12.72 -12.87
N HIS A 57 6.41 -13.07 -11.92
CA HIS A 57 6.03 -13.87 -10.76
C HIS A 57 5.71 -13.06 -9.52
N LYS A 58 6.22 -11.82 -9.42
CA LYS A 58 6.06 -10.96 -8.25
C LYS A 58 5.93 -9.50 -8.65
N GLY A 59 4.82 -8.91 -8.27
CA GLY A 59 4.48 -7.53 -8.50
C GLY A 59 3.40 -7.04 -7.55
N LEU A 60 2.88 -5.88 -7.86
CA LEU A 60 1.77 -5.22 -7.19
C LEU A 60 0.61 -5.13 -8.18
N GLY A 61 -0.51 -5.75 -7.85
CA GLY A 61 -1.72 -5.78 -8.68
C GLY A 61 -2.90 -5.07 -8.03
N VAL A 62 -3.73 -4.44 -8.85
CA VAL A 62 -5.00 -3.81 -8.45
C VAL A 62 -6.13 -4.43 -9.25
N PHE A 63 -7.07 -5.07 -8.57
CA PHE A 63 -8.15 -5.85 -9.14
C PHE A 63 -9.50 -5.28 -8.72
N PRO A 64 -10.12 -4.39 -9.53
CA PRO A 64 -11.46 -3.89 -9.26
C PRO A 64 -12.50 -5.01 -9.47
N LYS A 65 -13.52 -5.00 -8.63
CA LYS A 65 -14.67 -5.92 -8.68
C LYS A 65 -15.99 -5.14 -8.69
N LYS A 66 -17.09 -5.83 -8.86
CA LYS A 66 -18.46 -5.27 -8.74
C LYS A 66 -18.69 -4.05 -9.65
N GLY A 67 -18.12 -4.05 -10.85
CA GLY A 67 -18.30 -2.97 -11.83
C GLY A 67 -17.45 -1.71 -11.55
N ASN A 68 -16.60 -1.73 -10.55
CA ASN A 68 -15.67 -0.63 -10.30
C ASN A 68 -14.60 -0.54 -11.39
N THR A 69 -14.10 0.66 -11.65
CA THR A 69 -13.09 0.93 -12.67
C THR A 69 -11.87 1.60 -12.09
N VAL A 70 -10.69 1.19 -12.55
CA VAL A 70 -9.41 1.77 -12.13
C VAL A 70 -8.65 2.29 -13.34
N LYS A 71 -7.98 3.44 -13.16
CA LYS A 71 -7.11 4.04 -14.18
C LYS A 71 -5.79 4.43 -13.54
N LEU A 72 -4.68 4.21 -14.24
CA LEU A 72 -3.38 4.74 -13.81
C LEU A 72 -3.48 6.26 -13.63
N ALA A 73 -2.89 6.78 -12.56
CA ALA A 73 -2.77 8.22 -12.39
C ALA A 73 -1.83 8.81 -13.45
N ALA A 74 -2.11 10.04 -13.89
CA ALA A 74 -1.35 10.71 -14.97
C ALA A 74 0.14 10.92 -14.64
N TRP A 75 0.51 10.85 -13.37
CA TRP A 75 1.87 10.98 -12.85
C TRP A 75 2.58 9.63 -12.59
N PHE A 76 1.97 8.52 -13.02
CA PHE A 76 2.67 7.22 -13.04
C PHE A 76 3.77 7.20 -14.09
N GLY A 77 4.94 6.65 -13.74
CA GLY A 77 6.06 6.47 -14.66
C GLY A 77 7.34 7.20 -14.26
N ALA A 78 8.23 7.40 -15.22
CA ALA A 78 9.53 8.03 -15.00
C ALA A 78 9.38 9.53 -14.72
N PHE A 79 9.59 9.92 -13.49
CA PHE A 79 9.62 11.30 -13.05
C PHE A 79 10.97 11.61 -12.41
N LYS A 80 11.64 12.69 -12.83
CA LYS A 80 12.92 13.11 -12.29
C LYS A 80 12.77 14.42 -11.53
N GLN A 81 13.30 14.45 -10.32
CA GLN A 81 13.40 15.64 -9.49
C GLN A 81 14.88 15.95 -9.25
N PRO A 82 15.47 16.96 -9.90
CA PRO A 82 16.85 17.38 -9.63
C PRO A 82 16.92 18.11 -8.29
N GLY A 83 18.07 18.02 -7.63
CA GLY A 83 18.35 18.78 -6.42
C GLY A 83 17.51 18.39 -5.19
N VAL A 84 16.99 17.16 -5.14
CA VAL A 84 16.12 16.70 -4.05
C VAL A 84 16.80 16.75 -2.67
N ILE A 85 18.11 16.47 -2.60
CA ILE A 85 18.85 16.49 -1.33
C ILE A 85 19.21 17.93 -0.92
N ASN A 86 19.65 18.74 -1.88
CA ASN A 86 19.86 20.17 -1.73
C ASN A 86 19.91 20.83 -3.12
N SER A 87 19.74 22.16 -3.18
CA SER A 87 19.69 22.93 -4.44
C SER A 87 20.96 22.85 -5.28
N ASN A 88 22.09 22.48 -4.68
CA ASN A 88 23.39 22.36 -5.35
C ASN A 88 23.72 20.92 -5.75
N SER A 89 22.88 19.94 -5.40
CA SER A 89 23.11 18.54 -5.71
C SER A 89 22.91 18.27 -7.19
N SER A 90 23.87 17.62 -7.82
CA SER A 90 23.70 17.03 -9.17
C SER A 90 22.88 15.72 -9.12
N THR A 91 22.57 15.22 -7.94
CA THR A 91 21.80 14.00 -7.74
C THR A 91 20.36 14.23 -8.15
N SER A 92 19.88 13.43 -9.07
CA SER A 92 18.47 13.40 -9.47
C SER A 92 17.88 12.05 -9.09
N TRP A 93 16.63 12.06 -8.62
CA TRP A 93 15.86 10.85 -8.39
C TRP A 93 14.83 10.65 -9.48
N SER A 94 14.57 9.39 -9.80
CA SER A 94 13.55 8.99 -10.76
C SER A 94 12.60 8.00 -10.11
N THR A 95 11.31 8.18 -10.29
CA THR A 95 10.31 7.20 -9.85
C THR A 95 10.32 5.94 -10.72
N ALA A 96 11.02 5.94 -11.86
CA ALA A 96 11.28 4.72 -12.63
C ALA A 96 12.06 3.66 -11.84
N ASP A 97 12.84 4.09 -10.85
CA ASP A 97 13.58 3.19 -9.96
C ASP A 97 12.69 2.62 -8.85
N LEU A 98 11.55 3.25 -8.59
CA LEU A 98 10.57 2.86 -7.58
C LEU A 98 9.41 2.06 -8.24
N LYS A 99 9.71 0.85 -8.67
CA LYS A 99 8.87 0.05 -9.58
C LYS A 99 7.59 -0.50 -8.95
N LEU A 100 7.52 -0.55 -7.61
CA LEU A 100 6.42 -1.19 -6.88
C LEU A 100 5.54 -0.17 -6.15
N PHE A 101 5.38 0.98 -6.78
CA PHE A 101 4.48 2.07 -6.40
C PHE A 101 3.46 2.25 -7.53
N LEU A 102 2.19 2.02 -7.25
CA LEU A 102 1.12 2.02 -8.24
C LEU A 102 0.07 3.09 -7.89
N PRO A 103 0.23 4.31 -8.40
CA PRO A 103 -0.79 5.34 -8.24
C PRO A 103 -1.92 5.14 -9.24
N PHE A 104 -3.16 5.17 -8.77
CA PHE A 104 -4.33 5.01 -9.61
C PHE A 104 -5.53 5.79 -9.07
N THR A 105 -6.53 5.96 -9.91
CA THR A 105 -7.85 6.47 -9.52
C THR A 105 -8.88 5.37 -9.60
N LEU A 106 -9.85 5.38 -8.68
CA LEU A 106 -10.99 4.49 -8.66
C LEU A 106 -12.27 5.30 -8.93
N ASN A 107 -13.02 4.91 -9.97
CA ASN A 107 -14.28 5.54 -10.37
C ASN A 107 -14.16 7.08 -10.57
N GLU A 108 -12.98 7.58 -10.88
CA GLU A 108 -12.65 9.01 -10.96
C GLU A 108 -12.93 9.82 -9.67
N ASP A 109 -13.18 9.14 -8.55
CA ASP A 109 -13.58 9.70 -7.27
C ASP A 109 -12.48 9.58 -6.21
N PHE A 110 -11.92 8.39 -6.02
CA PHE A 110 -10.83 8.16 -5.08
C PHE A 110 -9.47 8.15 -5.78
N GLN A 111 -8.46 8.65 -5.09
CA GLN A 111 -7.06 8.50 -5.47
C GLN A 111 -6.38 7.48 -4.58
N PHE A 112 -5.61 6.59 -5.18
CA PHE A 112 -4.87 5.56 -4.46
C PHE A 112 -3.39 5.59 -4.78
N LEU A 113 -2.59 5.19 -3.79
CA LEU A 113 -1.22 4.72 -3.99
C LEU A 113 -1.09 3.33 -3.36
N GLY A 114 -1.03 2.30 -4.19
CA GLY A 114 -0.61 0.97 -3.77
C GLY A 114 0.91 0.92 -3.61
N VAL A 115 1.39 0.35 -2.51
CA VAL A 115 2.81 0.32 -2.16
C VAL A 115 3.25 -1.09 -1.80
N TRP A 116 4.43 -1.46 -2.29
CA TRP A 116 5.20 -2.58 -1.79
C TRP A 116 6.67 -2.19 -1.74
N THR A 117 7.19 -1.86 -0.57
CA THR A 117 8.61 -1.58 -0.39
C THR A 117 9.40 -2.87 -0.16
N LYS A 118 10.66 -2.89 -0.56
CA LYS A 118 11.53 -4.05 -0.36
C LYS A 118 13.01 -3.67 -0.29
N ALA A 119 13.86 -4.62 0.09
CA ALA A 119 15.30 -4.47 -0.08
C ALA A 119 15.66 -4.40 -1.57
N GLU A 120 16.51 -3.47 -1.94
CA GLU A 120 17.09 -3.37 -3.28
C GLU A 120 18.60 -3.22 -3.19
N GLY A 121 19.31 -4.37 -3.20
CA GLY A 121 20.77 -4.40 -3.16
C GLY A 121 21.39 -3.65 -1.98
N ALA A 122 22.39 -2.83 -2.25
CA ALA A 122 23.06 -2.00 -1.26
C ALA A 122 22.52 -0.55 -1.23
N ASP A 123 21.30 -0.31 -1.73
CA ASP A 123 20.70 1.02 -1.72
C ASP A 123 20.39 1.44 -0.28
N VAL A 124 20.90 2.60 0.13
CA VAL A 124 20.64 3.20 1.45
C VAL A 124 19.15 3.51 1.66
N PHE A 125 18.38 3.68 0.59
CA PHE A 125 16.94 3.91 0.59
C PHE A 125 16.11 2.63 0.42
N SER A 126 16.64 1.48 0.82
CA SER A 126 15.87 0.24 0.85
C SER A 126 14.68 0.31 1.82
N TYR A 127 13.66 -0.53 1.59
CA TYR A 127 12.46 -0.61 2.41
C TYR A 127 11.74 0.76 2.51
N ILE A 128 11.46 1.22 3.72
CA ILE A 128 10.73 2.48 3.96
C ILE A 128 11.38 3.70 3.30
N GLY A 129 12.70 3.66 3.09
CA GLY A 129 13.42 4.70 2.36
C GLY A 129 12.92 4.89 0.93
N GLN A 130 12.39 3.83 0.29
CA GLN A 130 11.76 3.95 -1.03
C GLN A 130 10.49 4.81 -0.96
N LEU A 131 9.65 4.64 0.07
CA LEU A 131 8.48 5.47 0.25
C LEU A 131 8.85 6.91 0.60
N TRP A 132 9.83 7.11 1.48
CA TRP A 132 10.36 8.44 1.77
C TRP A 132 10.80 9.16 0.48
N LYS A 133 11.59 8.47 -0.36
CA LYS A 133 12.05 8.97 -1.66
C LYS A 133 10.88 9.31 -2.60
N TYR A 134 9.85 8.46 -2.63
CA TYR A 134 8.64 8.68 -3.42
C TYR A 134 7.90 9.94 -2.97
N LEU A 135 7.76 10.15 -1.67
CA LEU A 135 7.11 11.32 -1.08
C LEU A 135 7.85 12.63 -1.43
N GLN A 136 9.19 12.63 -1.45
CA GLN A 136 9.95 13.82 -1.84
C GLN A 136 9.60 14.30 -3.26
N ILE A 137 9.11 13.40 -4.12
CA ILE A 137 8.75 13.71 -5.51
C ILE A 137 7.25 14.00 -5.63
N HIS A 138 6.39 13.18 -5.00
CA HIS A 138 4.95 13.12 -5.28
C HIS A 138 4.05 13.57 -4.14
N ARG A 139 4.59 14.20 -3.08
CA ARG A 139 3.76 14.68 -1.96
C ARG A 139 2.64 15.64 -2.42
N GLY A 140 2.91 16.47 -3.43
CA GLY A 140 1.93 17.40 -3.97
C GLY A 140 0.76 16.71 -4.67
N GLN A 141 1.00 15.60 -5.36
CA GLN A 141 -0.05 14.79 -5.98
C GLN A 141 -0.86 14.00 -4.94
N LEU A 142 -0.23 13.59 -3.84
CA LEU A 142 -0.89 12.81 -2.78
C LEU A 142 -1.70 13.68 -1.82
N ARG A 143 -1.41 14.97 -1.72
CA ARG A 143 -2.15 15.93 -0.88
C ARG A 143 -3.48 16.31 -1.54
N ARG A 144 -4.42 15.38 -1.54
CA ARG A 144 -5.77 15.55 -2.08
C ARG A 144 -6.79 14.85 -1.19
N GLU A 145 -8.01 15.39 -1.17
CA GLU A 145 -9.16 14.69 -0.60
C GLU A 145 -9.35 13.32 -1.25
N ARG A 146 -9.94 12.41 -0.53
CA ARG A 146 -10.24 11.03 -0.93
C ARG A 146 -9.00 10.25 -1.39
N THR A 147 -7.84 10.56 -0.79
CA THR A 147 -6.59 9.87 -1.06
C THR A 147 -6.37 8.74 -0.04
N ILE A 148 -5.97 7.58 -0.55
CA ILE A 148 -5.68 6.38 0.22
C ILE A 148 -4.31 5.85 -0.20
N LEU A 149 -3.39 5.68 0.74
CA LEU A 149 -2.12 4.99 0.56
C LEU A 149 -2.19 3.69 1.36
N LEU A 150 -1.87 2.57 0.74
CA LEU A 150 -1.95 1.28 1.41
C LEU A 150 -0.97 0.24 0.83
N GLY A 151 -0.60 -0.72 1.65
CA GLY A 151 0.24 -1.83 1.23
C GLY A 151 1.25 -2.26 2.28
N ASP A 152 2.20 -3.07 1.83
CA ASP A 152 3.31 -3.57 2.62
C ASP A 152 4.47 -2.56 2.59
N LEU A 153 4.70 -1.91 3.71
CA LEU A 153 5.79 -0.96 3.88
C LEU A 153 7.09 -1.63 4.35
N ASN A 154 7.05 -2.93 4.70
CA ASN A 154 8.19 -3.67 5.22
C ASN A 154 8.95 -2.86 6.29
N SER A 155 8.23 -2.15 7.14
CA SER A 155 8.79 -1.20 8.09
C SER A 155 7.89 -1.00 9.30
N ASN A 156 8.53 -0.69 10.42
CA ASN A 156 7.88 -0.25 11.65
C ASN A 156 8.85 0.63 12.44
N SER A 157 8.36 1.51 13.31
CA SER A 157 9.20 2.44 14.08
C SER A 157 10.17 1.75 15.05
N ILE A 158 9.93 0.47 15.40
CA ILE A 158 10.86 -0.31 16.22
C ILE A 158 12.25 -0.48 15.57
N TRP A 159 12.36 -0.27 14.25
CA TRP A 159 13.62 -0.32 13.50
C TRP A 159 14.18 1.06 13.13
N ASP A 160 13.65 2.12 13.70
CA ASP A 160 14.17 3.46 13.47
C ASP A 160 15.59 3.61 14.03
N GLY A 161 16.45 4.26 13.28
CA GLY A 161 17.85 4.48 13.62
C GLY A 161 18.22 5.96 13.67
N PRO A 162 19.12 6.36 14.57
CA PRO A 162 19.45 7.78 14.77
C PRO A 162 20.22 8.40 13.59
N ASP A 163 20.86 7.57 12.76
CA ASP A 163 21.80 8.02 11.73
C ASP A 163 21.17 8.25 10.35
N ARG A 164 19.83 8.16 10.26
CA ARG A 164 19.13 8.33 9.00
C ARG A 164 17.90 9.22 9.15
N ARG A 165 17.48 9.87 8.06
CA ARG A 165 16.32 10.76 7.98
C ARG A 165 15.21 10.19 7.08
N TRP A 166 15.16 8.89 6.93
CA TRP A 166 14.12 8.13 6.21
C TRP A 166 13.73 6.91 7.04
N ASN A 167 13.48 7.16 8.31
CA ASN A 167 12.93 6.21 9.24
C ASN A 167 11.43 5.99 8.98
N HIS A 168 10.85 4.99 9.61
CA HIS A 168 9.41 4.82 9.62
C HIS A 168 8.70 6.06 10.19
N SER A 169 9.16 6.55 11.32
CA SER A 169 8.60 7.75 11.97
C SER A 169 8.71 8.99 11.09
N ASP A 170 9.83 9.17 10.36
CA ASP A 170 10.00 10.29 9.44
C ASP A 170 8.96 10.22 8.30
N VAL A 171 8.72 9.02 7.74
CA VAL A 171 7.71 8.81 6.69
C VAL A 171 6.30 9.07 7.20
N VAL A 172 5.98 8.62 8.41
CA VAL A 172 4.68 8.91 9.05
C VAL A 172 4.48 10.40 9.24
N GLU A 173 5.52 11.14 9.61
CA GLU A 173 5.46 12.60 9.73
C GLU A 173 5.26 13.28 8.37
N GLU A 174 6.00 12.88 7.35
CA GLU A 174 5.82 13.36 5.96
C GLU A 174 4.39 13.11 5.44
N LEU A 175 3.80 11.95 5.74
CA LEU A 175 2.42 11.63 5.39
C LEU A 175 1.43 12.51 6.14
N ARG A 176 1.64 12.73 7.44
CA ARG A 176 0.81 13.63 8.26
C ARG A 176 0.85 15.07 7.74
N ASP A 177 2.00 15.55 7.29
CA ASP A 177 2.17 16.89 6.73
C ASP A 177 1.37 17.12 5.43
N ILE A 178 1.04 16.04 4.73
CA ILE A 178 0.14 16.04 3.56
C ILE A 178 -1.27 15.52 3.89
N GLU A 179 -1.63 15.54 5.17
CA GLU A 179 -2.96 15.20 5.68
C GLU A 179 -3.36 13.71 5.50
N LEU A 180 -2.37 12.82 5.35
CA LEU A 180 -2.58 11.36 5.36
C LEU A 180 -2.25 10.80 6.74
N GLN A 181 -3.19 10.10 7.35
CA GLN A 181 -3.02 9.50 8.68
C GLN A 181 -3.31 8.00 8.64
N SER A 182 -2.58 7.24 9.45
CA SER A 182 -2.84 5.80 9.57
C SER A 182 -4.20 5.54 10.19
N THR A 183 -5.05 4.85 9.43
CA THR A 183 -6.41 4.51 9.87
C THR A 183 -6.41 3.61 11.11
N TYR A 184 -5.49 2.63 11.17
CA TYR A 184 -5.34 1.76 12.33
C TYR A 184 -5.01 2.56 13.61
N HIS A 185 -3.99 3.42 13.56
CA HIS A 185 -3.55 4.20 14.73
C HIS A 185 -4.59 5.24 15.15
N ARG A 186 -5.29 5.83 14.19
CA ARG A 186 -6.42 6.73 14.48
C ARG A 186 -7.57 5.99 15.18
N GLN A 187 -7.84 4.74 14.78
CA GLN A 187 -8.91 3.91 15.33
C GLN A 187 -8.59 3.37 16.73
N THR A 188 -7.35 2.94 16.97
CA THR A 188 -6.94 2.26 18.21
C THR A 188 -6.37 3.21 19.24
N GLY A 189 -5.81 4.35 18.83
CA GLY A 189 -5.06 5.26 19.69
C GLY A 189 -3.66 4.76 20.03
N GLU A 190 -3.23 3.64 19.46
CA GLU A 190 -1.90 3.07 19.66
C GLU A 190 -0.84 3.90 18.93
N ALA A 191 0.40 3.91 19.43
CA ALA A 191 1.52 4.53 18.75
C ALA A 191 2.18 3.55 17.78
N HIS A 192 2.80 4.08 16.72
CA HIS A 192 3.66 3.27 15.83
C HIS A 192 4.78 2.60 16.64
N GLY A 193 4.96 1.30 16.46
CA GLY A 193 5.88 0.46 17.24
C GLY A 193 5.27 -0.17 18.50
N GLN A 194 4.01 0.13 18.79
CA GLN A 194 3.29 -0.41 19.96
C GLN A 194 1.96 -1.06 19.54
N GLU A 195 1.84 -1.46 18.29
CA GLU A 195 0.63 -2.06 17.73
C GLU A 195 0.34 -3.40 18.42
N SER A 196 -0.86 -3.54 18.95
CA SER A 196 -1.33 -4.79 19.60
C SER A 196 -1.72 -5.86 18.58
N THR A 197 -2.08 -5.45 17.35
CA THR A 197 -2.45 -6.37 16.26
C THR A 197 -1.37 -6.41 15.20
N GLN A 198 -0.87 -7.59 14.91
CA GLN A 198 0.23 -7.80 13.97
C GLN A 198 -0.30 -8.13 12.57
N THR A 199 0.42 -7.68 11.53
CA THR A 199 0.06 -7.91 10.12
C THR A 199 0.98 -8.91 9.43
N PHE A 200 2.13 -9.21 10.02
CA PHE A 200 3.15 -10.10 9.46
C PHE A 200 3.70 -11.06 10.52
N PHE A 201 3.91 -12.30 10.14
CA PHE A 201 4.41 -13.37 11.00
C PHE A 201 5.59 -14.06 10.32
N LEU A 202 6.81 -13.67 10.66
CA LEU A 202 8.04 -14.15 10.02
C LEU A 202 8.11 -15.69 10.06
N HIS A 203 8.20 -16.31 8.87
CA HIS A 203 8.13 -17.76 8.69
C HIS A 203 6.84 -18.38 9.25
N ARG A 204 5.74 -17.63 9.29
CA ARG A 204 4.44 -18.03 9.89
C ARG A 204 4.55 -18.41 11.37
N ASN A 205 5.52 -17.83 12.07
CA ASN A 205 5.74 -18.05 13.49
C ASN A 205 5.03 -16.96 14.31
N LEU A 206 4.06 -17.35 15.13
CA LEU A 206 3.28 -16.44 15.97
C LEU A 206 4.11 -15.63 16.98
N GLU A 207 5.29 -16.15 17.36
CA GLU A 207 6.20 -15.46 18.28
C GLU A 207 7.09 -14.41 17.59
N LYS A 208 7.10 -14.37 16.24
CA LYS A 208 7.89 -13.44 15.43
C LYS A 208 6.97 -12.59 14.58
N ALA A 209 6.17 -11.79 15.25
CA ALA A 209 5.11 -11.02 14.65
C ALA A 209 5.43 -9.52 14.64
N TYR A 210 5.02 -8.84 13.57
CA TYR A 210 5.28 -7.43 13.34
C TYR A 210 4.08 -6.76 12.66
N HIS A 211 3.93 -5.45 12.83
CA HIS A 211 2.96 -4.65 12.10
C HIS A 211 3.71 -3.88 11.01
N ILE A 212 3.60 -4.29 9.75
CA ILE A 212 4.36 -3.73 8.62
C ILE A 212 3.51 -3.41 7.39
N ASP A 213 2.23 -3.79 7.41
CA ASP A 213 1.25 -3.44 6.40
C ASP A 213 0.36 -2.33 6.95
N TYR A 214 0.09 -1.30 6.14
CA TYR A 214 -0.59 -0.09 6.59
C TYR A 214 -1.65 0.39 5.62
N VAL A 215 -2.59 1.16 6.16
CA VAL A 215 -3.56 1.98 5.43
C VAL A 215 -3.51 3.39 5.99
N PHE A 216 -3.21 4.35 5.13
CA PHE A 216 -3.30 5.78 5.43
C PHE A 216 -4.41 6.40 4.58
N THR A 217 -5.25 7.21 5.19
CA THR A 217 -6.35 7.91 4.52
C THR A 217 -6.24 9.42 4.73
N SER A 218 -6.72 10.18 3.75
CA SER A 218 -6.83 11.64 3.88
C SER A 218 -7.83 12.05 4.96
N GLY A 219 -7.65 13.24 5.53
CA GLY A 219 -8.39 13.74 6.67
C GLY A 219 -9.92 13.69 6.49
N ASP A 220 -10.41 13.95 5.28
CA ASP A 220 -11.83 13.90 4.93
C ASP A 220 -12.44 12.48 5.00
N LEU A 221 -11.61 11.44 4.96
CA LEU A 221 -12.05 10.05 5.05
C LEU A 221 -11.93 9.45 6.46
N LEU A 222 -11.11 10.03 7.34
CA LEU A 222 -10.71 9.40 8.61
C LEU A 222 -11.89 8.99 9.50
N ASP A 223 -12.91 9.82 9.62
CA ASP A 223 -14.05 9.54 10.48
C ASP A 223 -15.04 8.53 9.86
N GLN A 224 -14.91 8.26 8.55
CA GLN A 224 -15.72 7.31 7.79
C GLN A 224 -14.97 6.01 7.50
N ALA A 225 -13.67 5.99 7.79
CA ALA A 225 -12.77 4.88 7.49
C ALA A 225 -12.57 3.97 8.71
N ARG A 226 -12.63 2.67 8.48
CA ARG A 226 -12.31 1.64 9.47
C ARG A 226 -11.44 0.57 8.83
N VAL A 227 -10.40 0.13 9.53
CA VAL A 227 -9.56 -0.98 9.11
C VAL A 227 -9.75 -2.19 10.02
N GLU A 228 -9.88 -3.36 9.42
CA GLU A 228 -9.91 -4.66 10.08
C GLU A 228 -8.73 -5.49 9.57
N ILE A 229 -8.07 -6.24 10.46
CA ILE A 229 -6.93 -7.09 10.13
C ILE A 229 -7.39 -8.54 10.19
N GLY A 230 -7.01 -9.33 9.18
CA GLY A 230 -7.40 -10.74 9.10
C GLY A 230 -6.87 -11.59 10.25
N ASP A 231 -7.65 -12.58 10.68
CA ASP A 231 -7.26 -13.49 11.77
C ASP A 231 -6.10 -14.40 11.33
N PRO A 232 -4.97 -14.43 12.05
CA PRO A 232 -3.84 -15.31 11.76
C PRO A 232 -4.21 -16.78 11.67
N LYS A 233 -5.19 -17.26 12.45
CA LYS A 233 -5.67 -18.65 12.38
C LYS A 233 -6.18 -19.04 11.01
N THR A 234 -6.72 -18.11 10.27
CA THR A 234 -7.22 -18.31 8.91
C THR A 234 -6.12 -18.04 7.88
N TRP A 235 -5.47 -16.87 7.98
CA TRP A 235 -4.66 -16.33 6.90
C TRP A 235 -3.23 -16.85 6.84
N LEU A 236 -2.68 -17.39 7.93
CA LEU A 236 -1.37 -18.07 7.90
C LEU A 236 -1.34 -19.32 7.03
N ASN A 237 -2.50 -19.88 6.65
CA ASN A 237 -2.57 -20.96 5.67
C ASN A 237 -2.21 -20.47 4.25
N PHE A 238 -2.37 -19.19 3.98
CA PHE A 238 -2.20 -18.60 2.64
C PHE A 238 -0.94 -17.75 2.54
N SER A 239 -0.65 -16.92 3.54
CA SER A 239 0.48 -16.01 3.56
C SER A 239 1.06 -15.89 4.97
N ASP A 240 2.25 -15.36 5.10
CA ASP A 240 2.82 -14.86 6.35
C ASP A 240 2.35 -13.43 6.68
N HIS A 241 1.65 -12.77 5.76
CA HIS A 241 0.95 -11.49 5.98
C HIS A 241 -0.56 -11.69 6.13
N MET A 242 -1.16 -10.83 6.94
CA MET A 242 -2.61 -10.74 7.11
C MET A 242 -3.20 -9.72 6.15
N PRO A 243 -4.38 -9.95 5.57
CA PRO A 243 -5.07 -8.92 4.80
C PRO A 243 -5.57 -7.81 5.70
N LEU A 244 -5.48 -6.57 5.22
CA LEU A 244 -6.12 -5.42 5.83
C LEU A 244 -7.37 -5.06 5.01
N LEU A 245 -8.52 -5.01 5.67
CA LEU A 245 -9.80 -4.59 5.10
C LEU A 245 -10.07 -3.15 5.49
N LEU A 246 -9.98 -2.23 4.53
CA LEU A 246 -10.44 -0.87 4.70
C LEU A 246 -11.91 -0.78 4.30
N VAL A 247 -12.77 -0.36 5.21
CA VAL A 247 -14.18 -0.05 4.96
C VAL A 247 -14.36 1.46 5.05
N ILE A 248 -14.90 2.07 3.99
CA ILE A 248 -15.29 3.48 3.98
C ILE A 248 -16.80 3.57 3.85
N ASP A 249 -17.43 4.19 4.84
CA ASP A 249 -18.87 4.49 4.79
C ASP A 249 -19.12 5.68 3.86
N THR A 250 -19.62 5.39 2.66
CA THR A 250 -19.95 6.41 1.66
C THR A 250 -21.39 6.94 1.79
N SER A 251 -22.16 6.49 2.78
CA SER A 251 -23.55 6.92 2.97
C SER A 251 -23.67 8.36 3.48
N GLN A 252 -22.62 8.87 4.12
CA GLN A 252 -22.56 10.23 4.64
C GLN A 252 -21.97 11.21 3.64
N ARG A 253 -22.39 11.20 2.36
CA ARG A 253 -22.11 12.33 1.48
C ARG A 253 -22.82 13.57 2.07
N THR A 254 -22.12 14.32 2.89
CA THR A 254 -22.53 15.69 3.22
C THR A 254 -22.70 16.41 1.90
N LYS A 255 -23.92 16.81 1.61
CA LYS A 255 -24.22 17.74 0.51
C LYS A 255 -23.42 18.99 0.81
N GLY A 256 -22.27 19.12 0.14
CA GLY A 256 -21.55 20.38 0.09
C GLY A 256 -22.48 21.43 -0.51
N PHE A 257 -22.64 22.51 0.21
CA PHE A 257 -23.34 23.70 -0.19
C PHE A 257 -22.62 24.39 -1.34
#